data_68e28b02d2e22380d83c5bd3ab2ab32d
#
_entry.id   68e28b02d2e22380d83c5bd3ab2ab32d
#
_cell.length_a   1.000
_cell.length_b   1.000
_cell.length_c   1.000
_cell.angle_alpha   90.00
_cell.angle_beta   90.00
_cell.angle_gamma   90.00
#
_symmetry.space_group_name_H-M   'P 1'
#
loop_
_entity.id
_entity.type
_entity.pdbx_description
1 polymer ?
#
loop_
_entity_poly.entity_id
_entity_poly.type
_entity_poly.pdbx_seq_one_letter_code
_entity_poly.pdbx_strand_id
1 'polypeptide(L)'
;MPGKAANRFAPIVAALQWDRGRWIWLLIILLLLGGVLGLGDSISALFRYDRSAIAAGGWWRLLTAHIVHLDAHHLILNELGLVLVWALFAQDYPAEEWCAIVFSGALAISSGLWWLSPHVSWYVGASGVLHTVMAAGTANHLATRAWDRWILLLGLCAKLAWEQWGGHPTPLVVVDAHLYGAGCGFAVGGALSWRTAIIRRRSA
;
A
#
# COMPACT_ATOMS: atom_id res chain seq x y z
N MET A 1 -10.76 -37.58 29.91
CA MET A 1 -10.85 -36.16 29.57
C MET A 1 -10.46 -36.01 28.11
N PRO A 2 -11.30 -35.58 27.16
CA PRO A 2 -10.88 -35.39 25.77
C PRO A 2 -9.95 -34.18 25.69
N GLY A 3 -8.73 -34.40 25.24
CA GLY A 3 -7.75 -33.36 24.99
C GLY A 3 -8.31 -32.32 24.00
N LYS A 4 -8.32 -31.04 24.35
CA LYS A 4 -8.63 -29.96 23.42
C LYS A 4 -7.67 -30.06 22.24
N ALA A 5 -8.20 -30.43 21.06
CA ALA A 5 -7.44 -30.36 19.81
C ALA A 5 -6.91 -28.93 19.68
N ALA A 6 -5.59 -28.77 19.70
CA ALA A 6 -4.95 -27.49 19.51
C ALA A 6 -5.38 -26.94 18.13
N ASN A 7 -6.08 -25.82 18.14
CA ASN A 7 -6.53 -25.18 16.90
C ASN A 7 -5.32 -24.78 16.07
N ARG A 8 -5.01 -25.53 15.02
CA ARG A 8 -3.85 -25.29 14.13
C ARG A 8 -3.86 -23.91 13.48
N PHE A 9 -5.04 -23.28 13.40
CA PHE A 9 -5.22 -21.95 12.83
C PHE A 9 -5.13 -20.81 13.86
N ALA A 10 -5.04 -21.13 15.16
CA ALA A 10 -4.96 -20.11 16.22
C ALA A 10 -3.84 -19.09 16.00
N PRO A 11 -2.60 -19.47 15.60
CA PRO A 11 -1.56 -18.48 15.33
C PRO A 11 -1.85 -17.61 14.10
N ILE A 12 -2.49 -18.13 13.07
CA ILE A 12 -2.88 -17.35 11.87
C ILE A 12 -3.99 -16.36 12.23
N VAL A 13 -5.02 -16.80 12.95
CA VAL A 13 -6.12 -15.92 13.38
C VAL A 13 -5.62 -14.84 14.35
N ALA A 14 -4.67 -15.18 15.23
CA ALA A 14 -4.05 -14.21 16.14
C ALA A 14 -3.12 -13.22 15.42
N ALA A 15 -2.58 -13.60 14.26
CA ALA A 15 -1.78 -12.71 13.42
C ALA A 15 -2.62 -11.68 12.66
N LEU A 16 -3.90 -11.97 12.42
CA LEU A 16 -4.83 -11.02 11.81
C LEU A 16 -5.20 -9.94 12.83
N GLN A 17 -4.97 -8.71 12.46
CA GLN A 17 -5.12 -7.56 13.36
C GLN A 17 -6.58 -7.10 13.47
N TRP A 18 -7.41 -7.90 14.14
CA TRP A 18 -8.83 -7.62 14.33
C TRP A 18 -9.04 -6.59 15.44
N ASP A 19 -9.22 -5.33 15.06
CA ASP A 19 -9.65 -4.24 15.93
C ASP A 19 -10.88 -3.56 15.35
N ARG A 20 -12.01 -3.64 16.07
CA ARG A 20 -13.30 -3.11 15.60
C ARG A 20 -13.24 -1.62 15.26
N GLY A 21 -12.52 -0.82 16.04
CA GLY A 21 -12.39 0.61 15.78
C GLY A 21 -11.65 0.91 14.48
N ARG A 22 -10.63 0.14 14.16
CA ARG A 22 -9.84 0.32 12.93
C ARG A 22 -10.58 -0.15 11.68
N TRP A 23 -11.42 -1.18 11.77
CA TRP A 23 -12.23 -1.67 10.65
C TRP A 23 -13.30 -0.68 10.19
N ILE A 24 -13.75 0.23 11.05
CA ILE A 24 -14.62 1.34 10.65
C ILE A 24 -13.89 2.27 9.68
N TRP A 25 -12.63 2.59 9.94
CA TRP A 25 -11.82 3.41 9.04
C TRP A 25 -11.56 2.72 7.70
N LEU A 26 -11.31 1.41 7.71
CA LEU A 26 -11.21 0.63 6.47
C LEU A 26 -12.49 0.77 5.65
N LEU A 27 -13.66 0.55 6.26
CA LEU A 27 -14.95 0.68 5.57
C LEU A 27 -15.14 2.08 4.99
N ILE A 28 -14.78 3.13 5.73
CA ILE A 28 -14.85 4.51 5.23
C ILE A 28 -13.96 4.68 4.00
N ILE A 29 -12.73 4.18 4.01
CA ILE A 29 -11.81 4.28 2.88
C ILE A 29 -12.36 3.54 1.66
N LEU A 30 -12.86 2.31 1.82
CA LEU A 30 -13.48 1.54 0.75
C LEU A 30 -14.67 2.29 0.12
N LEU A 31 -15.55 2.84 0.96
CA LEU A 31 -16.70 3.63 0.49
C LEU A 31 -16.28 4.92 -0.23
N LEU A 32 -15.20 5.56 0.22
CA LEU A 32 -14.66 6.75 -0.46
C LEU A 32 -14.09 6.40 -1.83
N LEU A 33 -13.31 5.32 -1.95
CA LEU A 33 -12.76 4.88 -3.23
C LEU A 33 -13.86 4.48 -4.21
N GLY A 34 -14.86 3.72 -3.75
CA GLY A 34 -16.03 3.37 -4.55
C GLY A 34 -16.86 4.59 -4.96
N GLY A 35 -17.02 5.56 -4.04
CA GLY A 35 -17.70 6.83 -4.30
C GLY A 35 -17.00 7.65 -5.37
N VAL A 36 -15.68 7.73 -5.35
CA VAL A 36 -14.90 8.45 -6.37
C VAL A 36 -15.09 7.83 -7.77
N LEU A 37 -15.09 6.50 -7.87
CA LEU A 37 -15.38 5.82 -9.14
C LEU A 37 -16.81 6.16 -9.64
N GLY A 38 -17.78 6.21 -8.71
CA GLY A 38 -19.17 6.55 -9.01
C GLY A 38 -19.39 7.98 -9.53
N LEU A 39 -18.42 8.90 -9.33
CA LEU A 39 -18.47 10.26 -9.88
C LEU A 39 -18.17 10.32 -11.39
N GLY A 40 -17.73 9.21 -12.00
CA GLY A 40 -17.59 9.05 -13.44
C GLY A 40 -16.28 9.55 -14.04
N ASP A 41 -16.19 9.41 -15.37
CA ASP A 41 -14.95 9.59 -16.14
C ASP A 41 -14.39 11.01 -16.08
N SER A 42 -15.25 12.04 -15.97
CA SER A 42 -14.80 13.44 -15.87
C SER A 42 -13.96 13.68 -14.62
N ILE A 43 -14.36 13.12 -13.50
CA ILE A 43 -13.61 13.22 -12.22
C ILE A 43 -12.33 12.37 -12.31
N SER A 44 -12.41 11.19 -12.89
CA SER A 44 -11.24 10.35 -13.12
C SER A 44 -10.21 11.08 -13.99
N ALA A 45 -10.62 11.71 -15.08
CA ALA A 45 -9.77 12.51 -15.97
C ALA A 45 -9.16 13.74 -15.27
N LEU A 46 -9.90 14.39 -14.34
CA LEU A 46 -9.42 15.55 -13.58
C LEU A 46 -8.36 15.13 -12.54
N PHE A 47 -8.48 13.95 -11.96
CA PHE A 47 -7.69 13.51 -10.81
C PHE A 47 -6.53 12.59 -11.17
N ARG A 48 -6.57 11.89 -12.31
CA ARG A 48 -5.48 10.99 -12.72
C ARG A 48 -4.14 11.74 -12.82
N TYR A 49 -3.05 11.06 -12.55
CA TYR A 49 -1.73 11.51 -12.98
C TYR A 49 -1.77 11.70 -14.50
N ASP A 50 -1.44 12.88 -14.96
CA ASP A 50 -1.34 13.21 -16.38
C ASP A 50 -0.16 14.16 -16.51
N ARG A 51 0.89 13.69 -17.17
CA ARG A 51 2.17 14.39 -17.25
C ARG A 51 2.03 15.77 -17.85
N SER A 52 1.22 15.92 -18.91
CA SER A 52 1.01 17.20 -19.58
C SER A 52 0.23 18.18 -18.71
N ALA A 53 -0.79 17.70 -18.02
CA ALA A 53 -1.58 18.51 -17.10
C ALA A 53 -0.78 18.93 -15.86
N ILE A 54 0.09 18.05 -15.33
CA ILE A 54 1.00 18.37 -14.22
C ILE A 54 1.99 19.46 -14.65
N ALA A 55 2.59 19.35 -15.85
CA ALA A 55 3.47 20.38 -16.41
C ALA A 55 2.76 21.73 -16.60
N ALA A 56 1.45 21.72 -16.85
CA ALA A 56 0.60 22.91 -16.95
C ALA A 56 0.10 23.43 -15.58
N GLY A 57 0.59 22.87 -14.44
CA GLY A 57 0.26 23.36 -13.09
C GLY A 57 -0.78 22.53 -12.34
N GLY A 58 -1.24 21.39 -12.87
CA GLY A 58 -2.20 20.50 -12.22
C GLY A 58 -1.58 19.61 -11.12
N TRP A 59 -0.95 20.19 -10.12
CA TRP A 59 -0.11 19.51 -9.11
C TRP A 59 -0.87 18.58 -8.17
N TRP A 60 -2.18 18.81 -7.94
CA TRP A 60 -3.01 17.90 -7.13
C TRP A 60 -3.00 16.46 -7.65
N ARG A 61 -2.77 16.27 -8.96
CA ARG A 61 -2.69 14.99 -9.66
C ARG A 61 -1.59 14.08 -9.13
N LEU A 62 -0.55 14.66 -8.48
CA LEU A 62 0.50 13.88 -7.82
C LEU A 62 -0.02 13.07 -6.62
N LEU A 63 -1.14 13.49 -6.03
CA LEU A 63 -1.78 12.79 -4.92
C LEU A 63 -3.10 12.14 -5.31
N THR A 64 -3.92 12.82 -6.10
CA THR A 64 -5.27 12.35 -6.42
C THR A 64 -5.29 11.15 -7.36
N ALA A 65 -4.23 10.91 -8.12
CA ALA A 65 -4.10 9.75 -9.01
C ALA A 65 -4.24 8.41 -8.27
N HIS A 66 -3.93 8.39 -6.99
CA HIS A 66 -3.94 7.18 -6.17
C HIS A 66 -5.33 6.83 -5.61
N ILE A 67 -6.34 7.70 -5.80
CA ILE A 67 -7.73 7.46 -5.35
C ILE A 67 -8.70 7.23 -6.50
N VAL A 68 -8.29 7.43 -7.75
CA VAL A 68 -9.10 7.14 -8.95
C VAL A 68 -8.70 5.80 -9.57
N HIS A 69 -9.63 5.16 -10.27
CA HIS A 69 -9.43 3.83 -10.84
C HIS A 69 -9.91 3.81 -12.30
N LEU A 70 -9.40 2.85 -13.09
CA LEU A 70 -9.78 2.66 -14.50
C LEU A 70 -11.26 2.26 -14.63
N ASP A 71 -11.65 1.28 -13.82
CA ASP A 71 -12.95 0.63 -13.83
C ASP A 71 -13.23 -0.08 -12.50
N ALA A 72 -14.40 -0.67 -12.39
CA ALA A 72 -14.82 -1.40 -11.20
C ALA A 72 -13.94 -2.62 -10.90
N HIS A 73 -13.43 -3.33 -11.91
CA HIS A 73 -12.56 -4.47 -11.71
C HIS A 73 -11.23 -4.04 -11.08
N HIS A 74 -10.63 -2.96 -11.59
CA HIS A 74 -9.41 -2.38 -11.01
C HIS A 74 -9.62 -1.90 -9.58
N LEU A 75 -10.75 -1.23 -9.29
CA LEU A 75 -11.13 -0.82 -7.95
C LEU A 75 -11.23 -2.03 -7.01
N ILE A 76 -12.01 -3.06 -7.37
CA ILE A 76 -12.20 -4.25 -6.54
C ILE A 76 -10.88 -4.94 -6.19
N LEU A 77 -9.97 -5.07 -7.15
CA LEU A 77 -8.65 -5.66 -6.88
C LEU A 77 -7.84 -4.81 -5.88
N ASN A 78 -7.90 -3.48 -5.98
CA ASN A 78 -7.24 -2.60 -5.03
C ASN A 78 -7.91 -2.66 -3.63
N GLU A 79 -9.24 -2.73 -3.56
CA GLU A 79 -9.96 -2.87 -2.30
C GLU A 79 -9.68 -4.20 -1.61
N LEU A 80 -9.60 -5.31 -2.35
CA LEU A 80 -9.16 -6.60 -1.81
C LEU A 80 -7.72 -6.52 -1.29
N GLY A 81 -6.83 -5.86 -2.03
CA GLY A 81 -5.46 -5.59 -1.58
C GLY A 81 -5.44 -4.75 -0.31
N LEU A 82 -6.28 -3.70 -0.22
CA LEU A 82 -6.41 -2.86 0.97
C LEU A 82 -6.89 -3.65 2.19
N VAL A 83 -7.92 -4.49 2.03
CA VAL A 83 -8.41 -5.39 3.09
C VAL A 83 -7.29 -6.31 3.58
N LEU A 84 -6.52 -6.88 2.65
CA LEU A 84 -5.39 -7.76 2.99
C LEU A 84 -4.31 -7.04 3.79
N VAL A 85 -3.80 -5.90 3.30
CA VAL A 85 -2.73 -5.17 4.00
C VAL A 85 -3.23 -4.60 5.33
N TRP A 86 -4.51 -4.23 5.41
CA TRP A 86 -5.14 -3.82 6.67
C TRP A 86 -5.17 -4.94 7.69
N ALA A 87 -5.61 -6.14 7.28
CA ALA A 87 -5.65 -7.31 8.14
C ALA A 87 -4.26 -7.72 8.67
N LEU A 88 -3.22 -7.49 7.87
CA LEU A 88 -1.85 -7.88 8.22
C LEU A 88 -1.14 -6.82 9.08
N PHE A 89 -1.37 -5.52 8.83
CA PHE A 89 -0.46 -4.47 9.31
C PHE A 89 -1.15 -3.31 10.05
N ALA A 90 -2.48 -3.27 10.17
CA ALA A 90 -3.19 -2.09 10.69
C ALA A 90 -2.72 -1.60 12.07
N GLN A 91 -2.14 -2.48 12.90
CA GLN A 91 -1.65 -2.15 14.25
C GLN A 91 -0.14 -1.91 14.33
N ASP A 92 0.59 -2.07 13.22
CA ASP A 92 2.06 -2.00 13.22
C ASP A 92 2.59 -0.60 13.52
N TYR A 93 1.82 0.41 13.11
CA TYR A 93 2.14 1.82 13.32
C TYR A 93 0.92 2.57 13.85
N PRO A 94 1.11 3.66 14.61
CA PRO A 94 0.03 4.57 14.95
C PRO A 94 -0.51 5.29 13.70
N ALA A 95 -1.70 5.88 13.79
CA ALA A 95 -2.40 6.45 12.64
C ALA A 95 -1.61 7.55 11.93
N GLU A 96 -0.92 8.41 12.69
CA GLU A 96 -0.07 9.49 12.15
C GLU A 96 1.12 8.94 11.35
N GLU A 97 1.71 7.84 11.76
CA GLU A 97 2.81 7.19 11.02
C GLU A 97 2.27 6.52 9.75
N TRP A 98 1.08 5.90 9.80
CA TRP A 98 0.41 5.39 8.61
C TRP A 98 0.09 6.50 7.60
N CYS A 99 -0.41 7.65 8.07
CA CYS A 99 -0.62 8.82 7.21
C CYS A 99 0.69 9.28 6.54
N ALA A 100 1.78 9.34 7.31
CA ALA A 100 3.09 9.71 6.78
C ALA A 100 3.60 8.70 5.73
N ILE A 101 3.45 7.38 5.98
CA ILE A 101 3.84 6.31 5.05
C ILE A 101 3.05 6.42 3.74
N VAL A 102 1.72 6.52 3.83
CA VAL A 102 0.83 6.61 2.65
C VAL A 102 1.12 7.88 1.84
N PHE A 103 1.23 9.03 2.50
CA PHE A 103 1.52 10.30 1.84
C PHE A 103 2.90 10.31 1.17
N SER A 104 3.94 9.83 1.88
CA SER A 104 5.29 9.71 1.32
C SER A 104 5.32 8.75 0.14
N GLY A 105 4.59 7.62 0.23
CA GLY A 105 4.46 6.66 -0.86
C GLY A 105 3.83 7.28 -2.10
N ALA A 106 2.70 7.97 -1.95
CA ALA A 106 2.03 8.65 -3.06
C ALA A 106 2.95 9.67 -3.76
N LEU A 107 3.67 10.47 -2.98
CA LEU A 107 4.66 11.42 -3.52
C LEU A 107 5.85 10.71 -4.19
N ALA A 108 6.38 9.66 -3.57
CA ALA A 108 7.51 8.91 -4.13
C ALA A 108 7.15 8.24 -5.45
N ILE A 109 5.94 7.65 -5.53
CA ILE A 109 5.42 7.05 -6.77
C ILE A 109 5.31 8.13 -7.84
N SER A 110 4.61 9.22 -7.58
CA SER A 110 4.38 10.29 -8.56
C SER A 110 5.70 10.95 -9.00
N SER A 111 6.65 11.16 -8.08
CA SER A 111 7.98 11.67 -8.38
C SER A 111 8.80 10.66 -9.20
N GLY A 112 8.75 9.38 -8.84
CA GLY A 112 9.40 8.31 -9.60
C GLY A 112 8.86 8.21 -11.03
N LEU A 113 7.55 8.26 -11.20
CA LEU A 113 6.93 8.30 -12.52
C LEU A 113 7.37 9.55 -13.31
N TRP A 114 7.50 10.68 -12.65
CA TRP A 114 7.93 11.92 -13.29
C TRP A 114 9.38 11.89 -13.76
N TRP A 115 10.31 11.45 -12.91
CA TRP A 115 11.73 11.57 -13.17
C TRP A 115 12.35 10.32 -13.78
N LEU A 116 11.88 9.13 -13.40
CA LEU A 116 12.49 7.85 -13.75
C LEU A 116 11.73 7.08 -14.83
N SER A 117 10.42 7.36 -15.02
CA SER A 117 9.57 6.70 -16.02
C SER A 117 8.95 7.71 -17.00
N PRO A 118 9.77 8.41 -17.83
CA PRO A 118 9.27 9.45 -18.73
C PRO A 118 8.29 8.92 -19.80
N HIS A 119 8.30 7.61 -20.07
CA HIS A 119 7.38 6.93 -20.98
C HIS A 119 5.96 6.82 -20.41
N VAL A 120 5.77 6.94 -19.09
CA VAL A 120 4.46 6.93 -18.46
C VAL A 120 3.81 8.30 -18.60
N SER A 121 2.84 8.42 -19.50
CA SER A 121 2.11 9.67 -19.75
C SER A 121 0.96 9.90 -18.77
N TRP A 122 0.31 8.84 -18.28
CA TRP A 122 -0.77 8.90 -17.30
C TRP A 122 -0.78 7.66 -16.38
N TYR A 123 -1.41 7.82 -15.20
CA TYR A 123 -1.51 6.74 -14.20
C TYR A 123 -2.72 6.96 -13.30
N VAL A 124 -3.32 5.86 -12.84
CA VAL A 124 -4.39 5.80 -11.81
C VAL A 124 -4.23 4.54 -10.97
N GLY A 125 -4.73 4.60 -9.74
CA GLY A 125 -4.90 3.44 -8.87
C GLY A 125 -4.12 3.49 -7.57
N ALA A 126 -4.70 2.85 -6.55
CA ALA A 126 -4.12 2.77 -5.21
C ALA A 126 -3.01 1.71 -5.09
N SER A 127 -2.81 0.86 -6.12
CA SER A 127 -1.94 -0.32 -6.04
C SER A 127 -0.48 0.02 -5.65
N GLY A 128 0.09 1.09 -6.18
CA GLY A 128 1.41 1.56 -5.78
C GLY A 128 1.49 1.89 -4.28
N VAL A 129 0.47 2.59 -3.75
CA VAL A 129 0.37 2.92 -2.32
C VAL A 129 0.16 1.65 -1.48
N LEU A 130 -0.59 0.66 -1.97
CA LEU A 130 -0.72 -0.63 -1.30
C LEU A 130 0.65 -1.36 -1.19
N HIS A 131 1.51 -1.26 -2.21
CA HIS A 131 2.88 -1.76 -2.13
C HIS A 131 3.72 -0.97 -1.12
N THR A 132 3.49 0.34 -0.97
CA THR A 132 4.12 1.14 0.09
C THR A 132 3.75 0.62 1.48
N VAL A 133 2.45 0.41 1.72
CA VAL A 133 1.94 -0.12 3.01
C VAL A 133 2.49 -1.52 3.27
N MET A 134 2.45 -2.41 2.27
CA MET A 134 2.96 -3.78 2.39
C MET A 134 4.46 -3.81 2.71
N ALA A 135 5.25 -2.95 2.05
CA ALA A 135 6.69 -2.86 2.30
C ALA A 135 7.00 -2.27 3.68
N ALA A 136 6.27 -1.25 4.13
CA ALA A 136 6.42 -0.67 5.46
C ALA A 136 6.08 -1.68 6.57
N GLY A 137 4.95 -2.39 6.47
CA GLY A 137 4.58 -3.45 7.40
C GLY A 137 5.61 -4.58 7.41
N THR A 138 6.08 -5.02 6.24
CA THR A 138 7.16 -6.02 6.14
C THR A 138 8.44 -5.53 6.84
N ALA A 139 8.81 -4.25 6.68
CA ALA A 139 9.97 -3.67 7.36
C ALA A 139 9.80 -3.68 8.89
N ASN A 140 8.59 -3.40 9.40
CA ASN A 140 8.28 -3.52 10.83
C ASN A 140 8.41 -4.97 11.32
N HIS A 141 7.87 -5.94 10.58
CA HIS A 141 7.99 -7.37 10.93
C HIS A 141 9.43 -7.87 10.90
N LEU A 142 10.27 -7.35 10.01
CA LEU A 142 11.71 -7.61 10.01
C LEU A 142 12.39 -7.02 11.25
N ALA A 143 12.09 -5.76 11.58
CA ALA A 143 12.68 -5.05 12.73
C ALA A 143 12.27 -5.67 14.07
N THR A 144 11.01 -6.07 14.21
CA THR A 144 10.46 -6.72 15.43
C THR A 144 10.72 -8.22 15.47
N ARG A 145 11.33 -8.79 14.43
CA ARG A 145 11.58 -10.23 14.29
C ARG A 145 10.31 -11.08 14.36
N ALA A 146 9.19 -10.57 13.83
CA ALA A 146 7.95 -11.30 13.73
C ALA A 146 8.15 -12.63 12.98
N TRP A 147 7.35 -13.65 13.31
CA TRP A 147 7.53 -15.01 12.78
C TRP A 147 7.33 -15.11 11.25
N ASP A 148 6.48 -14.25 10.70
CA ASP A 148 6.08 -14.22 9.29
C ASP A 148 6.97 -13.32 8.40
N ARG A 149 7.95 -12.61 8.99
CA ARG A 149 8.79 -11.62 8.30
C ARG A 149 9.39 -12.07 6.98
N TRP A 150 9.85 -13.32 6.93
CA TRP A 150 10.46 -13.87 5.72
C TRP A 150 9.44 -14.22 4.66
N ILE A 151 8.25 -14.69 5.07
CA ILE A 151 7.13 -14.99 4.15
C ILE A 151 6.67 -13.69 3.48
N LEU A 152 6.50 -12.62 4.26
CA LEU A 152 6.11 -11.30 3.77
C LEU A 152 7.16 -10.72 2.81
N LEU A 153 8.44 -10.77 3.20
CA LEU A 153 9.53 -10.28 2.37
C LEU A 153 9.64 -11.05 1.05
N LEU A 154 9.68 -12.37 1.12
CA LEU A 154 9.81 -13.23 -0.07
C LEU A 154 8.57 -13.09 -0.97
N GLY A 155 7.37 -13.01 -0.41
CA GLY A 155 6.14 -12.80 -1.15
C GLY A 155 6.12 -11.46 -1.89
N LEU A 156 6.54 -10.38 -1.23
CA LEU A 156 6.63 -9.06 -1.84
C LEU A 156 7.71 -9.04 -2.95
N CYS A 157 8.90 -9.58 -2.68
CA CYS A 157 9.97 -9.65 -3.67
C CYS A 157 9.56 -10.50 -4.88
N ALA A 158 8.92 -11.66 -4.66
CA ALA A 158 8.44 -12.52 -5.73
C ALA A 158 7.38 -11.82 -6.58
N LYS A 159 6.45 -11.10 -5.95
CA LYS A 159 5.42 -10.33 -6.65
C LYS A 159 6.04 -9.24 -7.53
N LEU A 160 6.93 -8.42 -6.98
CA LEU A 160 7.59 -7.35 -7.73
C LEU A 160 8.43 -7.92 -8.87
N ALA A 161 9.18 -8.99 -8.64
CA ALA A 161 9.95 -9.65 -9.67
C ALA A 161 9.05 -10.20 -10.79
N TRP A 162 7.97 -10.88 -10.44
CA TRP A 162 6.99 -11.38 -11.40
C TRP A 162 6.44 -10.27 -12.29
N GLU A 163 6.07 -9.12 -11.71
CA GLU A 163 5.57 -7.97 -12.45
C GLU A 163 6.61 -7.37 -13.39
N GLN A 164 7.86 -7.23 -12.94
CA GLN A 164 8.95 -6.69 -13.77
C GLN A 164 9.32 -7.61 -14.95
N TRP A 165 9.10 -8.92 -14.83
CA TRP A 165 9.32 -9.87 -15.93
C TRP A 165 8.10 -10.08 -16.83
N GLY A 166 7.12 -9.18 -16.78
CA GLY A 166 5.93 -9.19 -17.63
C GLY A 166 4.79 -10.09 -17.15
N GLY A 167 4.80 -10.47 -15.87
CA GLY A 167 3.76 -11.29 -15.23
C GLY A 167 2.47 -10.54 -14.89
N HIS A 168 2.21 -9.37 -15.48
CA HIS A 168 0.98 -8.61 -15.26
C HIS A 168 -0.08 -8.92 -16.35
N PRO A 169 -1.37 -8.98 -15.96
CA PRO A 169 -2.44 -9.43 -16.85
C PRO A 169 -2.82 -8.41 -17.93
N THR A 170 -2.44 -7.14 -17.78
CA THR A 170 -2.77 -6.10 -18.74
C THR A 170 -1.63 -5.09 -18.92
N PRO A 171 -1.44 -4.52 -20.13
CA PRO A 171 -0.44 -3.48 -20.38
C PRO A 171 -0.78 -2.14 -19.70
N LEU A 172 -1.96 -2.02 -19.06
CA LEU A 172 -2.41 -0.83 -18.34
C LEU A 172 -1.86 -0.75 -16.92
N VAL A 173 -1.26 -1.83 -16.40
CA VAL A 173 -0.62 -1.84 -15.08
C VAL A 173 0.74 -1.17 -15.17
N VAL A 174 0.90 -0.06 -14.45
CA VAL A 174 2.17 0.67 -14.34
C VAL A 174 3.00 0.05 -13.21
N VAL A 175 3.78 -0.99 -13.53
CA VAL A 175 4.58 -1.76 -12.55
C VAL A 175 5.66 -0.92 -11.86
N ASP A 176 6.16 0.11 -12.52
CA ASP A 176 7.11 1.06 -11.93
C ASP A 176 6.56 1.73 -10.66
N ALA A 177 5.24 2.03 -10.64
CA ALA A 177 4.56 2.59 -9.48
C ALA A 177 4.63 1.65 -8.26
N HIS A 178 4.56 0.34 -8.47
CA HIS A 178 4.68 -0.67 -7.42
C HIS A 178 6.09 -0.70 -6.84
N LEU A 179 7.10 -0.61 -7.70
CA LEU A 179 8.51 -0.61 -7.30
C LEU A 179 8.86 0.65 -6.49
N TYR A 180 8.44 1.84 -6.97
CA TYR A 180 8.67 3.09 -6.25
C TYR A 180 7.93 3.13 -4.91
N GLY A 181 6.69 2.63 -4.88
CA GLY A 181 5.92 2.48 -3.66
C GLY A 181 6.60 1.56 -2.65
N ALA A 182 7.02 0.37 -3.07
CA ALA A 182 7.70 -0.58 -2.19
C ALA A 182 9.03 -0.03 -1.67
N GLY A 183 9.83 0.60 -2.51
CA GLY A 183 11.10 1.24 -2.10
C GLY A 183 10.88 2.31 -1.03
N CYS A 184 9.91 3.19 -1.23
CA CYS A 184 9.53 4.21 -0.24
C CYS A 184 9.04 3.56 1.07
N GLY A 185 8.18 2.55 0.97
CA GLY A 185 7.64 1.83 2.13
C GLY A 185 8.73 1.19 2.99
N PHE A 186 9.70 0.52 2.38
CA PHE A 186 10.86 -0.02 3.11
C PHE A 186 11.70 1.07 3.76
N ALA A 187 11.96 2.19 3.07
CA ALA A 187 12.76 3.27 3.60
C ALA A 187 12.09 3.95 4.80
N VAL A 188 10.84 4.41 4.63
CA VAL A 188 10.11 5.15 5.67
C VAL A 188 9.70 4.22 6.82
N GLY A 189 9.09 3.07 6.51
CA GLY A 189 8.67 2.10 7.53
C GLY A 189 9.85 1.55 8.32
N GLY A 190 10.96 1.24 7.65
CA GLY A 190 12.19 0.81 8.31
C GLY A 190 12.78 1.87 9.24
N ALA A 191 12.80 3.14 8.82
CA ALA A 191 13.27 4.25 9.66
C ALA A 191 12.39 4.44 10.90
N LEU A 192 11.06 4.39 10.76
CA LEU A 192 10.13 4.50 11.87
C LEU A 192 10.28 3.35 12.87
N SER A 193 10.35 2.12 12.36
CA SER A 193 10.54 0.92 13.20
C SER A 193 11.87 0.96 13.96
N TRP A 194 12.93 1.40 13.31
CA TRP A 194 14.25 1.56 13.95
C TRP A 194 14.24 2.63 15.03
N ARG A 195 13.63 3.79 14.75
CA ARG A 195 13.44 4.85 15.77
C ARG A 195 12.75 4.31 17.02
N THR A 196 11.64 3.58 16.83
CA THR A 196 10.88 2.98 17.93
C THR A 196 11.72 1.97 18.73
N ALA A 197 12.52 1.16 18.05
CA ALA A 197 13.42 0.19 18.71
C ALA A 197 14.51 0.89 19.55
N ILE A 198 15.06 2.01 19.09
CA ILE A 198 16.05 2.80 19.87
C ILE A 198 15.41 3.40 21.12
N ILE A 199 14.22 3.99 20.98
CA ILE A 199 13.52 4.60 22.13
C ILE A 199 13.25 3.56 23.20
N ARG A 200 12.73 2.38 22.83
CA ARG A 200 12.47 1.28 23.77
C ARG A 200 13.74 0.81 24.50
N ARG A 201 14.89 0.76 23.81
CA ARG A 201 16.17 0.37 24.43
C ARG A 201 16.71 1.39 25.41
N ARG A 202 16.36 2.68 25.28
CA ARG A 202 16.79 3.74 26.19
C ARG A 202 15.90 3.85 27.43
N SER A 203 14.69 3.28 27.37
CA SER A 203 13.71 3.29 28.47
C SER A 203 13.75 2.01 29.33
N ALA A 204 14.52 1.00 28.93
CA ALA A 204 14.74 -0.25 29.64
C ALA A 204 16.10 -0.27 30.35
#